data_f2883adfc23b03ad7ee1f539b3152cb4
#
_entry.id   f2883adfc23b03ad7ee1f539b3152cb4
#
_cell.length_a   1.000
_cell.length_b   1.000
_cell.length_c   1.000
_cell.angle_alpha   90.00
_cell.angle_beta   90.00
_cell.angle_gamma   90.00
#
_symmetry.space_group_name_H-M   'P 1'
#
loop_
_entity.id
_entity.type
_entity.pdbx_description
1 polymer ?
#
loop_
_entity_poly.entity_id
_entity_poly.type
_entity_poly.pdbx_seq_one_letter_code
_entity_poly.pdbx_strand_id
1 'polypeptide(L)'
;MITKPAAPKLDKNGPDVVVRSYKFALKPTKSQEQKLRQHTGAARFVYNYLISQWRDDIHTRTEEKERGVPEDELTPFAFKLSAYDMRNYWNRTKGECAPCWPEVSKEIGNDAARRAHDSIENWYDSKGGKRKGRRVGFPRFHKRGCHESCTFSTGTIRVNPDRHSVALPRIGTIKTRENTRELQRKIAKGTARITQATISRGFNY
;
A
#
# COMPACT_ATOMS: atom_id res chain seq x y z
N MET A 1 12.07 -32.12 -18.03
CA MET A 1 11.68 -30.95 -17.22
C MET A 1 12.66 -29.82 -17.49
N ILE A 2 12.24 -28.78 -18.21
CA ILE A 2 13.08 -27.61 -18.49
C ILE A 2 12.85 -26.62 -17.35
N THR A 3 13.79 -26.56 -16.41
CA THR A 3 13.80 -25.54 -15.34
C THR A 3 14.02 -24.17 -15.98
N LYS A 4 13.02 -23.33 -15.90
CA LYS A 4 13.09 -21.93 -16.33
C LYS A 4 14.15 -21.22 -15.47
N PRO A 5 15.20 -20.60 -16.05
CA PRO A 5 16.22 -19.92 -15.26
C PRO A 5 15.56 -18.81 -14.42
N ALA A 6 15.91 -18.73 -13.13
CA ALA A 6 15.48 -17.66 -12.26
C ALA A 6 15.94 -16.32 -12.85
N ALA A 7 15.04 -15.36 -12.97
CA ALA A 7 15.38 -14.02 -13.44
C ALA A 7 16.44 -13.41 -12.48
N PRO A 8 17.49 -12.75 -13.01
CA PRO A 8 18.54 -12.17 -12.18
C PRO A 8 17.94 -11.21 -11.14
N LYS A 9 18.39 -11.31 -9.90
CA LYS A 9 18.03 -10.37 -8.82
C LYS A 9 18.72 -9.04 -9.14
N LEU A 10 18.01 -8.14 -9.81
CA LEU A 10 18.47 -6.76 -9.97
C LEU A 10 18.46 -6.09 -8.60
N ASP A 11 19.62 -5.64 -8.15
CA ASP A 11 19.73 -4.81 -6.96
C ASP A 11 19.01 -3.48 -7.20
N LYS A 12 18.10 -3.11 -6.28
CA LYS A 12 17.30 -1.89 -6.44
C LYS A 12 18.13 -0.61 -6.35
N ASN A 13 19.31 -0.69 -5.77
CA ASN A 13 20.19 0.42 -5.46
C ASN A 13 21.49 0.38 -6.27
N GLY A 14 21.62 -0.49 -7.27
CA GLY A 14 22.78 -0.50 -8.16
C GLY A 14 22.84 0.77 -9.01
N PRO A 15 24.05 1.29 -9.33
CA PRO A 15 24.23 2.54 -10.07
C PRO A 15 23.55 2.57 -11.44
N ASP A 16 23.21 1.42 -12.02
CA ASP A 16 22.61 1.28 -13.33
C ASP A 16 21.10 1.01 -13.33
N VAL A 17 20.43 1.08 -12.14
CA VAL A 17 19.00 0.79 -12.04
C VAL A 17 18.17 2.06 -12.17
N VAL A 18 17.41 2.17 -13.27
CA VAL A 18 16.47 3.27 -13.49
C VAL A 18 15.05 2.82 -13.16
N VAL A 19 14.40 3.54 -12.24
CA VAL A 19 12.97 3.35 -11.94
C VAL A 19 12.14 4.13 -12.96
N ARG A 20 11.24 3.43 -13.67
CA ARG A 20 10.31 4.04 -14.63
C ARG A 20 8.87 3.70 -14.26
N SER A 21 7.98 4.68 -14.41
CA SER A 21 6.54 4.49 -14.25
C SER A 21 5.86 4.39 -15.62
N TYR A 22 4.98 3.40 -15.75
CA TYR A 22 4.09 3.24 -16.90
C TYR A 22 2.65 3.41 -16.43
N LYS A 23 1.87 4.21 -17.15
CA LYS A 23 0.45 4.45 -16.83
C LYS A 23 -0.42 3.85 -17.92
N PHE A 24 -1.39 3.03 -17.53
CA PHE A 24 -2.34 2.38 -18.42
C PHE A 24 -3.76 2.60 -17.90
N ALA A 25 -4.68 2.99 -18.79
CA ALA A 25 -6.10 3.04 -18.45
C ALA A 25 -6.69 1.62 -18.56
N LEU A 26 -7.31 1.17 -17.46
CA LEU A 26 -7.92 -0.14 -17.39
C LEU A 26 -9.33 -0.15 -17.98
N LYS A 27 -9.72 -1.29 -18.59
CA LYS A 27 -11.11 -1.58 -19.02
C LYS A 27 -11.64 -2.77 -18.21
N PRO A 28 -12.01 -2.58 -16.94
CA PRO A 28 -12.53 -3.67 -16.12
C PRO A 28 -13.94 -4.07 -16.56
N THR A 29 -14.29 -5.34 -16.40
CA THR A 29 -15.69 -5.80 -16.39
C THR A 29 -16.39 -5.32 -15.11
N LYS A 30 -17.71 -5.39 -15.05
CA LYS A 30 -18.49 -5.03 -13.83
C LYS A 30 -18.01 -5.81 -12.59
N SER A 31 -17.75 -7.11 -12.71
CA SER A 31 -17.22 -7.94 -11.63
C SER A 31 -15.82 -7.50 -11.20
N GLN A 32 -14.93 -7.18 -12.13
CA GLN A 32 -13.59 -6.68 -11.84
C GLN A 32 -13.63 -5.29 -11.20
N GLU A 33 -14.54 -4.41 -11.64
CA GLU A 33 -14.74 -3.11 -11.03
C GLU A 33 -15.16 -3.24 -9.55
N GLN A 34 -16.08 -4.16 -9.25
CA GLN A 34 -16.46 -4.46 -7.87
C GLN A 34 -15.27 -4.91 -7.03
N LYS A 35 -14.44 -5.83 -7.53
CA LYS A 35 -13.22 -6.28 -6.86
C LYS A 35 -12.22 -5.13 -6.66
N LEU A 36 -12.05 -4.25 -7.64
CA LEU A 36 -11.19 -3.06 -7.53
C LEU A 36 -11.68 -2.13 -6.43
N ARG A 37 -12.99 -1.87 -6.36
CA ARG A 37 -13.61 -1.06 -5.29
C ARG A 37 -13.44 -1.71 -3.91
N GLN A 38 -13.54 -3.03 -3.82
CA GLN A 38 -13.25 -3.76 -2.59
C GLN A 38 -11.80 -3.54 -2.12
N HIS A 39 -10.83 -3.68 -3.03
CA HIS A 39 -9.41 -3.52 -2.71
C HIS A 39 -9.08 -2.07 -2.31
N THR A 40 -9.59 -1.06 -3.01
CA THR A 40 -9.37 0.35 -2.65
C THR A 40 -10.06 0.71 -1.33
N GLY A 41 -11.27 0.18 -1.10
CA GLY A 41 -11.98 0.32 0.17
C GLY A 41 -11.23 -0.31 1.34
N ALA A 42 -10.69 -1.52 1.13
CA ALA A 42 -9.87 -2.21 2.13
C ALA A 42 -8.57 -1.46 2.45
N ALA A 43 -7.87 -0.93 1.44
CA ALA A 43 -6.68 -0.10 1.66
C ALA A 43 -6.97 1.11 2.55
N ARG A 44 -8.09 1.80 2.28
CA ARG A 44 -8.55 2.93 3.09
C ARG A 44 -8.90 2.50 4.52
N PHE A 45 -9.61 1.37 4.67
CA PHE A 45 -10.01 0.86 5.97
C PHE A 45 -8.78 0.57 6.85
N VAL A 46 -7.81 -0.20 6.34
CA VAL A 46 -6.59 -0.55 7.08
C VAL A 46 -5.79 0.69 7.47
N TYR A 47 -5.61 1.62 6.53
CA TYR A 47 -4.94 2.89 6.81
C TYR A 47 -5.64 3.64 7.96
N ASN A 48 -6.96 3.85 7.86
CA ASN A 48 -7.72 4.58 8.87
C ASN A 48 -7.71 3.86 10.22
N TYR A 49 -7.83 2.54 10.23
CA TYR A 49 -7.77 1.71 11.44
C TYR A 49 -6.46 1.89 12.20
N LEU A 50 -5.33 1.82 11.49
CA LEU A 50 -4.01 1.99 12.10
C LEU A 50 -3.76 3.43 12.58
N ILE A 51 -4.24 4.44 11.83
CA ILE A 51 -4.17 5.84 12.24
C ILE A 51 -5.06 6.11 13.47
N SER A 52 -6.26 5.49 13.53
CA SER A 52 -7.12 5.59 14.70
C SER A 52 -6.43 5.04 15.94
N GLN A 53 -5.95 3.80 15.86
CA GLN A 53 -5.28 3.15 16.98
C GLN A 53 -4.10 3.99 17.52
N TRP A 54 -3.25 4.50 16.61
CA TRP A 54 -2.13 5.34 17.00
C TRP A 54 -2.57 6.66 17.66
N ARG A 55 -3.66 7.25 17.19
CA ARG A 55 -4.26 8.45 17.80
C ARG A 55 -4.77 8.17 19.21
N ASP A 56 -5.49 7.05 19.36
CA ASP A 56 -6.09 6.67 20.63
C ASP A 56 -5.00 6.38 21.67
N ASP A 57 -3.92 5.69 21.29
CA ASP A 57 -2.74 5.47 22.12
C ASP A 57 -2.09 6.79 22.58
N ILE A 58 -1.92 7.76 21.65
CA ILE A 58 -1.39 9.09 22.00
C ILE A 58 -2.32 9.81 23.00
N HIS A 59 -3.63 9.75 22.76
CA HIS A 59 -4.62 10.41 23.63
C HIS A 59 -4.57 9.83 25.03
N THR A 60 -4.64 8.50 25.16
CA THR A 60 -4.55 7.79 26.45
C THR A 60 -3.28 8.20 27.21
N ARG A 61 -2.12 8.14 26.57
CA ARG A 61 -0.85 8.51 27.22
C ARG A 61 -0.77 9.99 27.57
N THR A 62 -1.44 10.86 26.83
CA THR A 62 -1.50 12.29 27.17
C THR A 62 -2.34 12.52 28.43
N GLU A 63 -3.52 11.89 28.51
CA GLU A 63 -4.37 11.96 29.70
C GLU A 63 -3.70 11.35 30.95
N GLU A 64 -2.98 10.24 30.79
CA GLU A 64 -2.20 9.62 31.87
C GLU A 64 -1.11 10.57 32.40
N LYS A 65 -0.38 11.23 31.50
CA LYS A 65 0.64 12.23 31.88
C LYS A 65 0.02 13.44 32.59
N GLU A 66 -1.12 13.93 32.13
CA GLU A 66 -1.85 15.02 32.77
C GLU A 66 -2.33 14.66 34.19
N ARG A 67 -2.60 13.37 34.43
CA ARG A 67 -2.92 12.83 35.74
C ARG A 67 -1.70 12.55 36.63
N GLY A 68 -0.49 12.78 36.11
CA GLY A 68 0.76 12.59 36.83
C GLY A 68 1.26 11.13 36.85
N VAL A 69 0.80 10.27 35.97
CA VAL A 69 1.30 8.89 35.83
C VAL A 69 2.77 8.92 35.36
N PRO A 70 3.68 8.22 36.07
CA PRO A 70 5.10 8.13 35.67
C PRO A 70 5.28 7.56 34.27
N GLU A 71 6.37 7.94 33.59
CA GLU A 71 6.62 7.56 32.17
C GLU A 71 6.74 6.03 31.97
N ASP A 72 7.25 5.31 32.97
CA ASP A 72 7.41 3.85 32.99
C ASP A 72 6.10 3.08 33.29
N GLU A 73 5.09 3.75 33.83
CA GLU A 73 3.77 3.20 34.12
C GLU A 73 2.72 3.55 33.05
N LEU A 74 3.08 4.38 32.05
CA LEU A 74 2.16 4.74 30.98
C LEU A 74 1.73 3.53 30.15
N THR A 75 0.46 3.50 29.74
CA THR A 75 -0.06 2.48 28.84
C THR A 75 0.84 2.34 27.58
N PRO A 76 1.32 1.13 27.26
CA PRO A 76 2.18 0.93 26.10
C PRO A 76 1.38 1.14 24.81
N PHE A 77 2.04 1.61 23.77
CA PHE A 77 1.44 1.65 22.44
C PHE A 77 1.06 0.24 21.96
N ALA A 78 -0.07 0.11 21.27
CA ALA A 78 -0.55 -1.15 20.71
C ALA A 78 0.46 -1.81 19.74
N PHE A 79 1.33 -1.02 19.15
CA PHE A 79 2.46 -1.45 18.30
C PHE A 79 3.57 -0.39 18.29
N LYS A 80 4.78 -0.80 17.94
CA LYS A 80 5.91 0.12 17.71
C LYS A 80 5.70 0.88 16.39
N LEU A 81 6.21 2.10 16.31
CA LEU A 81 6.18 2.89 15.08
C LEU A 81 7.18 2.31 14.06
N SER A 82 6.79 1.22 13.44
CA SER A 82 7.47 0.61 12.30
C SER A 82 6.43 0.01 11.36
N ALA A 83 6.69 0.06 10.06
CA ALA A 83 5.80 -0.54 9.06
C ALA A 83 5.62 -2.06 9.27
N TYR A 84 6.63 -2.72 9.84
CA TYR A 84 6.59 -4.14 10.18
C TYR A 84 5.63 -4.43 11.34
N ASP A 85 5.73 -3.69 12.44
CA ASP A 85 4.89 -3.89 13.63
C ASP A 85 3.44 -3.49 13.36
N MET A 86 3.21 -2.41 12.63
CA MET A 86 1.87 -2.00 12.19
C MET A 86 1.21 -3.07 11.31
N ARG A 87 1.97 -3.69 10.38
CA ARG A 87 1.49 -4.83 9.59
C ARG A 87 1.16 -6.04 10.47
N ASN A 88 2.01 -6.35 11.45
CA ASN A 88 1.79 -7.48 12.36
C ASN A 88 0.57 -7.24 13.26
N TYR A 89 0.39 -6.02 13.75
CA TYR A 89 -0.79 -5.63 14.49
C TYR A 89 -2.06 -5.82 13.66
N TRP A 90 -2.08 -5.29 12.42
CA TRP A 90 -3.17 -5.52 11.48
C TRP A 90 -3.45 -7.01 11.26
N ASN A 91 -2.42 -7.83 11.06
CA ASN A 91 -2.58 -9.25 10.81
C ASN A 91 -3.19 -10.01 12.00
N ARG A 92 -2.98 -9.56 13.23
CA ARG A 92 -3.60 -10.13 14.43
C ARG A 92 -5.07 -9.72 14.58
N THR A 93 -5.40 -8.48 14.29
CA THR A 93 -6.72 -7.89 14.57
C THR A 93 -7.71 -7.97 13.39
N LYS A 94 -7.23 -8.17 12.17
CA LYS A 94 -8.07 -8.17 10.96
C LYS A 94 -9.23 -9.18 10.97
N GLY A 95 -9.07 -10.32 11.67
CA GLY A 95 -10.13 -11.33 11.77
C GLY A 95 -11.37 -10.82 12.50
N GLU A 96 -11.16 -9.94 13.47
CA GLU A 96 -12.24 -9.38 14.28
C GLU A 96 -12.87 -8.15 13.61
N CYS A 97 -12.05 -7.24 13.07
CA CYS A 97 -12.53 -5.96 12.55
C CYS A 97 -12.86 -5.96 11.05
N ALA A 98 -12.43 -6.99 10.29
CA ALA A 98 -12.62 -7.08 8.84
C ALA A 98 -12.91 -8.53 8.38
N PRO A 99 -14.07 -9.11 8.69
CA PRO A 99 -14.39 -10.51 8.35
C PRO A 99 -14.39 -10.80 6.84
N CYS A 100 -14.60 -9.80 5.99
CA CYS A 100 -14.50 -9.91 4.52
C CYS A 100 -13.07 -9.88 3.97
N TRP A 101 -12.05 -9.76 4.83
CA TRP A 101 -10.64 -9.66 4.44
C TRP A 101 -10.13 -10.82 3.55
N PRO A 102 -10.56 -12.08 3.69
CA PRO A 102 -10.08 -13.20 2.86
C PRO A 102 -10.25 -12.98 1.35
N GLU A 103 -11.18 -12.12 0.92
CA GLU A 103 -11.40 -11.78 -0.48
C GLU A 103 -10.40 -10.78 -1.04
N VAL A 104 -9.69 -10.06 -0.16
CA VAL A 104 -8.74 -9.01 -0.53
C VAL A 104 -7.32 -9.58 -0.57
N SER A 105 -6.50 -9.05 -1.48
CA SER A 105 -5.09 -9.41 -1.51
C SER A 105 -4.37 -8.94 -0.23
N LYS A 106 -3.56 -9.83 0.36
CA LYS A 106 -2.73 -9.49 1.54
C LYS A 106 -1.81 -8.29 1.32
N GLU A 107 -1.40 -8.03 0.08
CA GLU A 107 -0.54 -6.92 -0.29
C GLU A 107 -1.16 -5.55 0.02
N ILE A 108 -2.48 -5.48 -0.03
CA ILE A 108 -3.23 -4.24 0.27
C ILE A 108 -3.05 -3.83 1.73
N GLY A 109 -3.10 -4.80 2.65
CA GLY A 109 -2.85 -4.53 4.07
C GLY A 109 -1.40 -4.12 4.34
N ASN A 110 -0.45 -4.78 3.67
CA ASN A 110 0.96 -4.47 3.80
C ASN A 110 1.29 -3.04 3.32
N ASP A 111 0.76 -2.64 2.15
CA ASP A 111 0.96 -1.29 1.62
C ASP A 111 0.25 -0.23 2.48
N ALA A 112 -0.97 -0.51 2.92
CA ALA A 112 -1.72 0.41 3.78
C ALA A 112 -1.01 0.64 5.14
N ALA A 113 -0.45 -0.41 5.74
CA ALA A 113 0.35 -0.30 6.97
C ALA A 113 1.62 0.54 6.76
N ARG A 114 2.33 0.32 5.64
CA ARG A 114 3.49 1.15 5.29
C ARG A 114 3.10 2.62 5.11
N ARG A 115 2.02 2.91 4.40
CA ARG A 115 1.52 4.29 4.19
C ARG A 115 1.08 4.95 5.48
N ALA A 116 0.47 4.22 6.41
CA ALA A 116 0.12 4.73 7.73
C ALA A 116 1.37 5.08 8.54
N HIS A 117 2.36 4.18 8.55
CA HIS A 117 3.68 4.44 9.14
C HIS A 117 4.32 5.71 8.57
N ASP A 118 4.49 5.78 7.24
CA ASP A 118 5.12 6.92 6.57
C ASP A 118 4.41 8.24 6.89
N SER A 119 3.08 8.21 7.04
CA SER A 119 2.28 9.39 7.38
C SER A 119 2.50 9.85 8.82
N ILE A 120 2.61 8.93 9.79
CA ILE A 120 2.89 9.22 11.19
C ILE A 120 4.34 9.71 11.34
N GLU A 121 5.28 9.02 10.71
CA GLU A 121 6.70 9.41 10.71
C GLU A 121 6.90 10.82 10.16
N ASN A 122 6.28 11.14 9.02
CA ASN A 122 6.28 12.49 8.45
C ASN A 122 5.74 13.56 9.41
N TRP A 123 4.73 13.23 10.21
CA TRP A 123 4.20 14.13 11.22
C TRP A 123 5.20 14.36 12.36
N TYR A 124 5.83 13.28 12.88
CA TYR A 124 6.88 13.41 13.91
C TYR A 124 8.09 14.20 13.40
N ASP A 125 8.55 13.92 12.20
CA ASP A 125 9.66 14.65 11.57
C ASP A 125 9.34 16.13 11.37
N SER A 126 8.10 16.43 11.01
CA SER A 126 7.61 17.81 10.89
C SER A 126 7.55 18.51 12.25
N LYS A 127 7.10 17.80 13.30
CA LYS A 127 7.03 18.32 14.68
C LYS A 127 8.43 18.55 15.25
N GLY A 128 9.37 17.65 14.97
CA GLY A 128 10.77 17.69 15.42
C GLY A 128 11.69 18.57 14.56
N GLY A 129 11.17 19.26 13.54
CA GLY A 129 11.96 20.15 12.68
C GLY A 129 12.93 19.44 11.73
N LYS A 130 12.88 18.11 11.62
CA LYS A 130 13.76 17.33 10.73
C LYS A 130 13.36 17.43 9.26
N ARG A 131 12.11 17.79 8.98
CA ARG A 131 11.58 17.88 7.63
C ARG A 131 11.71 19.28 7.07
N LYS A 132 12.18 19.37 5.83
CA LYS A 132 12.18 20.63 5.05
C LYS A 132 10.77 20.86 4.46
N GLY A 133 10.35 22.13 4.42
CA GLY A 133 9.09 22.55 3.81
C GLY A 133 7.96 22.83 4.82
N ARG A 134 6.72 22.94 4.32
CA ARG A 134 5.55 23.31 5.15
C ARG A 134 5.28 22.29 6.25
N ARG A 135 4.88 22.78 7.44
CA ARG A 135 4.51 21.94 8.58
C ARG A 135 3.35 21.01 8.22
N VAL A 136 3.49 19.74 8.59
CA VAL A 136 2.48 18.68 8.39
C VAL A 136 1.78 18.44 9.73
N GLY A 137 0.45 18.44 9.72
CA GLY A 137 -0.36 18.06 10.86
C GLY A 137 -0.48 16.55 11.03
N PHE A 138 -1.17 16.13 12.10
CA PHE A 138 -1.46 14.70 12.31
C PHE A 138 -2.20 14.10 11.11
N PRO A 139 -1.91 12.83 10.73
CA PRO A 139 -2.53 12.17 9.58
C PRO A 139 -4.06 12.20 9.64
N ARG A 140 -4.68 12.58 8.51
CA ARG A 140 -6.14 12.61 8.39
C ARG A 140 -6.68 11.27 7.89
N PHE A 141 -7.88 10.94 8.29
CA PHE A 141 -8.60 9.79 7.73
C PHE A 141 -8.91 10.00 6.25
N HIS A 142 -8.72 8.94 5.48
CA HIS A 142 -9.14 8.89 4.09
C HIS A 142 -10.66 8.75 4.00
N LYS A 143 -11.33 9.68 3.33
CA LYS A 143 -12.78 9.64 3.09
C LYS A 143 -13.11 8.74 1.90
N ARG A 144 -14.31 8.17 1.89
CA ARG A 144 -14.84 7.47 0.72
C ARG A 144 -14.97 8.43 -0.45
N GLY A 145 -14.60 7.99 -1.64
CA GLY A 145 -14.60 8.84 -2.83
C GLY A 145 -13.37 9.75 -2.99
N CYS A 146 -12.51 9.84 -1.95
CA CYS A 146 -11.27 10.58 -2.02
C CYS A 146 -10.09 9.60 -1.97
N HIS A 147 -9.08 9.78 -2.85
CA HIS A 147 -7.86 8.94 -2.84
C HIS A 147 -8.12 7.43 -2.94
N GLU A 148 -9.09 7.03 -3.79
CA GLU A 148 -9.38 5.61 -4.02
C GLU A 148 -8.23 4.95 -4.78
N SER A 149 -7.22 4.51 -4.06
CA SER A 149 -6.06 3.83 -4.61
C SER A 149 -5.61 2.67 -3.74
N CYS A 150 -5.02 1.67 -4.37
CA CYS A 150 -4.36 0.55 -3.69
C CYS A 150 -3.14 0.11 -4.47
N THR A 151 -2.14 -0.44 -3.78
CA THR A 151 -0.87 -0.85 -4.37
C THR A 151 -0.64 -2.34 -4.14
N PHE A 152 -0.22 -3.02 -5.20
CA PHE A 152 0.27 -4.39 -5.19
C PHE A 152 1.80 -4.32 -5.35
N SER A 153 2.55 -5.02 -4.51
CA SER A 153 4.00 -4.90 -4.38
C SER A 153 4.77 -6.19 -4.66
N THR A 154 4.14 -7.22 -5.22
CA THR A 154 4.80 -8.51 -5.42
C THR A 154 4.81 -9.02 -6.85
N GLY A 155 5.64 -10.04 -7.09
CA GLY A 155 5.87 -10.67 -8.39
C GLY A 155 4.70 -11.43 -9.02
N THR A 156 3.49 -11.31 -8.46
CA THR A 156 2.25 -11.84 -9.05
C THR A 156 1.61 -10.88 -10.06
N ILE A 157 2.13 -9.64 -10.17
CA ILE A 157 1.73 -8.68 -11.18
C ILE A 157 2.38 -9.09 -12.51
N ARG A 158 1.59 -9.20 -13.58
CA ARG A 158 2.08 -9.59 -14.90
C ARG A 158 1.53 -8.68 -15.98
N VAL A 159 2.36 -8.42 -16.99
CA VAL A 159 1.93 -7.88 -18.28
C VAL A 159 1.82 -9.07 -19.23
N ASN A 160 0.65 -9.28 -19.81
CA ASN A 160 0.39 -10.44 -20.63
C ASN A 160 0.95 -10.28 -22.06
N PRO A 161 1.22 -11.40 -22.76
CA PRO A 161 1.75 -11.38 -24.13
C PRO A 161 0.81 -10.79 -25.18
N ASP A 162 -0.49 -10.71 -24.89
CA ASP A 162 -1.53 -10.12 -25.76
C ASP A 162 -1.37 -8.61 -26.00
N ARG A 163 -0.43 -7.98 -25.28
CA ARG A 163 -0.06 -6.57 -25.39
C ARG A 163 -1.16 -5.57 -24.97
N HIS A 164 -2.29 -6.04 -24.48
CA HIS A 164 -3.44 -5.22 -24.07
C HIS A 164 -4.08 -5.68 -22.77
N SER A 165 -3.34 -6.39 -21.94
CA SER A 165 -3.84 -6.75 -20.61
C SER A 165 -2.75 -6.87 -19.56
N VAL A 166 -3.17 -6.70 -18.30
CA VAL A 166 -2.36 -6.88 -17.11
C VAL A 166 -3.08 -7.84 -16.16
N ALA A 167 -2.35 -8.69 -15.48
CA ALA A 167 -2.89 -9.58 -14.46
C ALA A 167 -2.53 -9.04 -13.06
N LEU A 168 -3.53 -8.97 -12.20
CA LEU A 168 -3.42 -8.47 -10.83
C LEU A 168 -3.89 -9.54 -9.82
N PRO A 169 -3.27 -9.61 -8.64
CA PRO A 169 -3.64 -10.59 -7.60
C PRO A 169 -5.12 -10.46 -7.20
N ARG A 170 -5.81 -11.58 -7.09
CA ARG A 170 -7.23 -11.68 -6.70
C ARG A 170 -8.23 -11.04 -7.68
N ILE A 171 -7.78 -10.18 -8.60
CA ILE A 171 -8.65 -9.50 -9.57
C ILE A 171 -8.65 -10.25 -10.91
N GLY A 172 -7.49 -10.83 -11.28
CA GLY A 172 -7.30 -11.53 -12.54
C GLY A 172 -6.79 -10.63 -13.64
N THR A 173 -6.99 -11.04 -14.90
CA THR A 173 -6.54 -10.32 -16.09
C THR A 173 -7.52 -9.22 -16.47
N ILE A 174 -7.04 -7.98 -16.53
CA ILE A 174 -7.81 -6.80 -16.92
C ILE A 174 -7.25 -6.24 -18.22
N LYS A 175 -8.13 -5.91 -19.17
CA LYS A 175 -7.74 -5.25 -20.41
C LYS A 175 -7.29 -3.81 -20.18
N THR A 176 -6.30 -3.35 -20.96
CA THR A 176 -5.83 -1.96 -20.99
C THR A 176 -6.29 -1.27 -22.26
N ARG A 177 -6.40 0.06 -22.22
CA ARG A 177 -6.67 0.87 -23.43
C ARG A 177 -5.42 0.98 -24.28
N GLU A 178 -4.30 1.29 -23.62
CA GLU A 178 -3.00 1.45 -24.25
C GLU A 178 -2.31 0.10 -24.47
N ASN A 179 -1.40 0.10 -25.43
CA ASN A 179 -0.58 -1.07 -25.75
C ASN A 179 0.56 -1.23 -24.72
N THR A 180 0.67 -2.40 -24.12
CA THR A 180 1.69 -2.73 -23.12
C THR A 180 2.96 -3.34 -23.72
N ARG A 181 3.10 -3.35 -25.06
CA ARG A 181 4.18 -4.03 -25.80
C ARG A 181 5.58 -3.63 -25.35
N GLU A 182 5.80 -2.33 -25.11
CA GLU A 182 7.13 -1.84 -24.71
C GLU A 182 7.56 -2.46 -23.37
N LEU A 183 6.69 -2.37 -22.38
CA LEU A 183 6.95 -2.93 -21.06
C LEU A 183 7.09 -4.46 -21.12
N GLN A 184 6.19 -5.12 -21.83
CA GLN A 184 6.23 -6.57 -22.04
C GLN A 184 7.54 -7.04 -22.67
N ARG A 185 8.04 -6.34 -23.69
CA ARG A 185 9.33 -6.67 -24.34
C ARG A 185 10.52 -6.50 -23.40
N LYS A 186 10.55 -5.46 -22.60
CA LYS A 186 11.62 -5.24 -21.59
C LYS A 186 11.64 -6.34 -20.54
N ILE A 187 10.44 -6.74 -20.06
CA ILE A 187 10.31 -7.84 -19.09
C ILE A 187 10.74 -9.17 -19.73
N ALA A 188 10.29 -9.45 -20.97
CA ALA A 188 10.65 -10.69 -21.68
C ALA A 188 12.17 -10.80 -21.94
N LYS A 189 12.84 -9.67 -22.20
CA LYS A 189 14.30 -9.60 -22.34
C LYS A 189 15.07 -9.66 -21.02
N GLY A 190 14.39 -9.66 -19.87
CA GLY A 190 15.04 -9.63 -18.56
C GLY A 190 15.66 -8.27 -18.18
N THR A 191 15.45 -7.22 -18.99
CA THR A 191 16.00 -5.87 -18.75
C THR A 191 15.11 -5.02 -17.85
N ALA A 192 13.92 -5.50 -17.49
CA ALA A 192 13.01 -4.84 -16.56
C ALA A 192 12.25 -5.84 -15.69
N ARG A 193 11.87 -5.41 -14.49
CA ARG A 193 10.95 -6.14 -13.61
C ARG A 193 9.90 -5.20 -13.05
N ILE A 194 8.72 -5.73 -12.78
CA ILE A 194 7.67 -4.98 -12.09
C ILE A 194 7.98 -5.00 -10.59
N THR A 195 8.09 -3.84 -9.97
CA THR A 195 8.29 -3.70 -8.54
C THR A 195 6.97 -3.52 -7.80
N GLN A 196 6.04 -2.78 -8.41
CA GLN A 196 4.70 -2.53 -7.85
C GLN A 196 3.74 -2.09 -8.95
N ALA A 197 2.44 -2.21 -8.67
CA ALA A 197 1.38 -1.63 -9.48
C ALA A 197 0.39 -0.91 -8.57
N THR A 198 0.24 0.39 -8.76
CA THR A 198 -0.77 1.20 -8.06
C THR A 198 -1.97 1.37 -8.97
N ILE A 199 -3.13 1.04 -8.45
CA ILE A 199 -4.41 1.29 -9.11
C ILE A 199 -5.07 2.47 -8.42
N SER A 200 -5.52 3.43 -9.20
CA SER A 200 -6.29 4.56 -8.73
C SER A 200 -7.54 4.72 -9.57
N ARG A 201 -8.63 5.13 -8.94
CA ARG A 201 -9.81 5.60 -9.65
C ARG A 201 -9.59 7.05 -10.04
N GLY A 202 -9.49 7.32 -11.35
CA GLY A 202 -9.55 8.68 -11.87
C GLY A 202 -10.98 9.19 -11.76
N PHE A 203 -11.18 10.36 -11.17
CA PHE A 203 -12.41 11.10 -11.37
C PHE A 203 -12.23 11.83 -12.72
N ASN A 204 -13.04 11.48 -13.71
CA ASN A 204 -13.18 12.35 -14.88
C ASN A 204 -13.91 13.60 -14.38
N TYR A 205 -13.22 14.73 -14.37
CA TYR A 205 -13.84 16.05 -14.29
C TYR A 205 -14.35 16.41 -15.66
#